data_65bbd3b5f64d172548a802f6cc5cf04b
#
_entry.id   65bbd3b5f64d172548a802f6cc5cf04b
#
_cell.length_a   1.000
_cell.length_b   1.000
_cell.length_c   1.000
_cell.angle_alpha   90.00
_cell.angle_beta   90.00
_cell.angle_gamma   90.00
#
_symmetry.space_group_name_H-M   'P 1'
#
loop_
_entity.id
_entity.type
_entity.pdbx_description
1 polymer ?
#
loop_
_entity_poly.entity_id
_entity_poly.type
_entity_poly.pdbx_seq_one_letter_code
_entity_poly.pdbx_strand_id
1 'polypeptide(L)'
;MEFIYEYGLFLAQAVTFVAAVLIVVAGILSLSVRQRGESQGGQIELLNLNEKYRHIGETFREVIDEPEALKSRKKSAKKDEKAKTKIAKKKHKKGTDELPEERRKRLYVLGFDGDVKASATESLREEISAVLPQIEKGDEVLVKVESPGGMVHSYGLASSQLQRIKNAGVPLVIAVDKVAASGGYMMACVADRIIAAPFAVLGSIGV
;
A
#
# COMPACT_ATOMS: atom_id res chain seq x y z
N MET A 1 51.65 -25.85 41.31
CA MET A 1 50.49 -26.57 40.73
C MET A 1 49.22 -25.71 40.83
N GLU A 2 49.03 -24.90 41.85
CA GLU A 2 47.86 -23.99 42.02
C GLU A 2 47.72 -22.98 40.90
N PHE A 3 48.77 -22.33 40.46
CA PHE A 3 48.73 -21.33 39.39
C PHE A 3 48.17 -21.86 38.05
N ILE A 4 48.49 -23.10 37.70
CA ILE A 4 47.99 -23.73 36.46
C ILE A 4 46.51 -24.04 36.59
N TYR A 5 46.05 -24.38 37.79
CA TYR A 5 44.65 -24.66 38.06
C TYR A 5 43.80 -23.39 38.02
N GLU A 6 44.23 -22.31 38.64
CA GLU A 6 43.56 -21.00 38.63
C GLU A 6 43.52 -20.41 37.23
N TYR A 7 44.61 -20.50 36.46
CA TYR A 7 44.65 -20.06 35.07
C TYR A 7 43.70 -20.88 34.18
N GLY A 8 43.63 -22.20 34.37
CA GLY A 8 42.69 -23.06 33.66
C GLY A 8 41.24 -22.75 33.96
N LEU A 9 40.95 -22.43 35.21
CA LEU A 9 39.58 -22.04 35.64
C LEU A 9 39.18 -20.70 35.09
N PHE A 10 40.06 -19.69 35.08
CA PHE A 10 39.86 -18.41 34.45
C PHE A 10 39.63 -18.54 32.95
N LEU A 11 40.44 -19.35 32.26
CA LEU A 11 40.30 -19.58 30.83
C LEU A 11 38.96 -20.25 30.50
N ALA A 12 38.53 -21.23 31.29
CA ALA A 12 37.23 -21.89 31.12
C ALA A 12 36.06 -20.91 31.30
N GLN A 13 36.11 -20.02 32.29
CA GLN A 13 35.12 -18.99 32.51
C GLN A 13 35.09 -17.98 31.36
N ALA A 14 36.22 -17.53 30.86
CA ALA A 14 36.32 -16.62 29.73
C ALA A 14 35.72 -17.23 28.45
N VAL A 15 36.03 -18.48 28.16
CA VAL A 15 35.49 -19.20 26.98
C VAL A 15 33.98 -19.38 27.09
N THR A 16 33.47 -19.76 28.27
CA THR A 16 32.00 -19.89 28.45
C THR A 16 31.27 -18.54 28.31
N PHE A 17 31.85 -17.46 28.81
CA PHE A 17 31.29 -16.12 28.64
C PHE A 17 31.24 -15.69 27.18
N VAL A 18 32.36 -15.88 26.45
CA VAL A 18 32.42 -15.56 25.01
C VAL A 18 31.41 -16.40 24.21
N ALA A 19 31.31 -17.69 24.51
CA ALA A 19 30.34 -18.58 23.87
C ALA A 19 28.90 -18.12 24.13
N ALA A 20 28.55 -17.72 25.36
CA ALA A 20 27.25 -17.20 25.71
C ALA A 20 26.91 -15.91 24.94
N VAL A 21 27.87 -14.98 24.86
CA VAL A 21 27.69 -13.72 24.07
C VAL A 21 27.48 -14.03 22.59
N LEU A 22 28.26 -14.95 22.02
CA LEU A 22 28.09 -15.33 20.59
C LEU A 22 26.72 -15.96 20.31
N ILE A 23 26.21 -16.80 21.22
CA ILE A 23 24.87 -17.38 21.09
C ILE A 23 23.79 -16.31 21.14
N VAL A 24 23.89 -15.32 22.03
CA VAL A 24 22.95 -14.21 22.11
C VAL A 24 23.00 -13.36 20.85
N VAL A 25 24.17 -12.99 20.36
CA VAL A 25 24.34 -12.23 19.12
C VAL A 25 23.81 -13.00 17.91
N ALA A 26 24.12 -14.29 17.80
CA ALA A 26 23.59 -15.17 16.75
C ALA A 26 22.05 -15.25 16.82
N GLY A 27 21.47 -15.32 18.02
CA GLY A 27 20.02 -15.30 18.24
C GLY A 27 19.38 -13.99 17.75
N ILE A 28 19.96 -12.85 18.10
CA ILE A 28 19.47 -11.51 17.66
C ILE A 28 19.60 -11.38 16.14
N LEU A 29 20.72 -11.80 15.55
CA LEU A 29 20.91 -11.76 14.11
C LEU A 29 19.93 -12.69 13.37
N SER A 30 19.68 -13.90 13.91
CA SER A 30 18.73 -14.84 13.29
C SER A 30 17.28 -14.32 13.33
N LEU A 31 16.88 -13.64 14.40
CA LEU A 31 15.57 -12.96 14.49
C LEU A 31 15.47 -11.82 13.49
N SER A 32 16.53 -11.02 13.34
CA SER A 32 16.61 -9.91 12.38
C SER A 32 16.56 -10.40 10.92
N VAL A 33 17.21 -11.50 10.60
CA VAL A 33 17.19 -12.13 9.26
C VAL A 33 15.82 -12.76 8.98
N ARG A 34 15.20 -13.38 9.98
CA ARG A 34 13.87 -13.99 9.85
C ARG A 34 12.80 -12.93 9.61
N GLN A 35 12.88 -11.79 10.29
CA GLN A 35 11.99 -10.64 10.06
C GLN A 35 12.17 -10.02 8.66
N ARG A 36 13.38 -10.06 8.07
CA ARG A 36 13.64 -9.64 6.68
C ARG A 36 13.20 -10.66 5.64
N GLY A 37 13.21 -11.95 5.97
CA GLY A 37 12.79 -13.04 5.07
C GLY A 37 11.27 -13.16 4.93
N GLU A 38 10.51 -12.82 5.95
CA GLU A 38 9.03 -12.82 5.88
C GLU A 38 8.44 -11.63 5.09
N SER A 39 9.25 -10.60 4.80
CA SER A 39 8.84 -9.48 3.94
C SER A 39 9.02 -9.72 2.44
N GLN A 40 9.52 -10.88 2.00
CA GLN A 40 9.66 -11.24 0.58
C GLN A 40 8.41 -11.87 -0.05
N GLY A 41 7.40 -12.21 0.74
CA GLY A 41 6.06 -12.47 0.24
C GLY A 41 5.16 -11.34 0.70
N GLY A 42 5.19 -10.20 0.01
CA GLY A 42 4.43 -9.01 0.37
C GLY A 42 2.95 -9.36 0.55
N GLN A 43 2.42 -9.20 1.75
CA GLN A 43 0.99 -9.26 1.96
C GLN A 43 0.39 -7.99 1.37
N ILE A 44 -0.44 -8.14 0.34
CA ILE A 44 -1.19 -7.01 -0.21
C ILE A 44 -2.28 -6.64 0.80
N GLU A 45 -2.15 -5.48 1.42
CA GLU A 45 -3.18 -4.93 2.30
C GLU A 45 -4.19 -4.14 1.48
N LEU A 46 -5.45 -4.54 1.52
CA LEU A 46 -6.53 -3.85 0.83
C LEU A 46 -7.29 -2.95 1.81
N LEU A 47 -7.23 -1.66 1.58
CA LEU A 47 -7.92 -0.66 2.38
C LEU A 47 -9.07 -0.01 1.61
N ASN A 48 -10.29 -0.08 2.14
CA ASN A 48 -11.41 0.67 1.60
C ASN A 48 -11.33 2.14 2.04
N LEU A 49 -10.80 3.00 1.18
CA LEU A 49 -10.62 4.42 1.48
C LEU A 49 -11.94 5.15 1.75
N ASN A 50 -13.02 4.78 1.04
CA ASN A 50 -14.32 5.40 1.26
C ASN A 50 -14.86 5.09 2.66
N GLU A 51 -14.64 3.88 3.14
CA GLU A 51 -15.04 3.47 4.49
C GLU A 51 -14.20 4.16 5.56
N LYS A 52 -12.89 4.24 5.33
CA LYS A 52 -11.96 4.98 6.20
C LYS A 52 -12.41 6.44 6.38
N TYR A 53 -12.64 7.15 5.28
CA TYR A 53 -13.05 8.56 5.35
C TYR A 53 -14.47 8.74 5.90
N ARG A 54 -15.38 7.81 5.65
CA ARG A 54 -16.71 7.82 6.27
C ARG A 54 -16.59 7.70 7.79
N HIS A 55 -15.80 6.77 8.28
CA HIS A 55 -15.58 6.57 9.72
C HIS A 55 -14.97 7.83 10.37
N ILE A 56 -13.95 8.43 9.74
CA ILE A 56 -13.37 9.69 10.20
C ILE A 56 -14.45 10.78 10.28
N GLY A 57 -15.27 10.94 9.24
CA GLY A 57 -16.35 11.90 9.20
C GLY A 57 -17.43 11.66 10.26
N GLU A 58 -17.72 10.41 10.60
CA GLU A 58 -18.63 10.04 11.68
C GLU A 58 -18.06 10.44 13.05
N THR A 59 -16.76 10.19 13.29
CA THR A 59 -16.07 10.58 14.51
C THR A 59 -16.09 12.11 14.71
N PHE A 60 -15.82 12.88 13.65
CA PHE A 60 -15.93 14.34 13.71
C PHE A 60 -17.34 14.80 14.11
N ARG A 61 -18.37 14.20 13.52
CA ARG A 61 -19.76 14.55 13.83
C ARG A 61 -20.15 14.18 15.27
N GLU A 62 -19.63 13.08 15.80
CA GLU A 62 -19.87 12.69 17.19
C GLU A 62 -19.34 13.71 18.21
N VAL A 63 -18.31 14.47 17.83
CA VAL A 63 -17.72 15.51 18.67
C VAL A 63 -18.40 16.86 18.47
N ILE A 64 -18.86 17.18 17.27
CA ILE A 64 -19.36 18.51 16.90
C ILE A 64 -20.89 18.61 17.02
N ASP A 65 -21.63 17.55 16.65
CA ASP A 65 -23.09 17.57 16.61
C ASP A 65 -23.68 17.39 18.03
N GLU A 66 -24.80 18.09 18.28
CA GLU A 66 -25.57 17.92 19.51
C GLU A 66 -26.13 16.48 19.64
N PRO A 67 -26.25 15.95 20.89
CA PRO A 67 -26.66 14.56 21.13
C PRO A 67 -28.01 14.16 20.50
N GLU A 68 -28.93 15.11 20.37
CA GLU A 68 -30.25 14.88 19.76
C GLU A 68 -30.17 14.73 18.23
N ALA A 69 -29.35 15.58 17.58
CA ALA A 69 -29.09 15.52 16.16
C ALA A 69 -28.40 14.21 15.77
N LEU A 70 -27.45 13.74 16.58
CA LEU A 70 -26.78 12.45 16.41
C LEU A 70 -27.76 11.25 16.49
N LYS A 71 -28.68 11.27 17.46
CA LYS A 71 -29.68 10.20 17.62
C LYS A 71 -30.63 10.14 16.43
N SER A 72 -31.09 11.28 15.95
CA SER A 72 -31.99 11.37 14.78
C SER A 72 -31.33 10.85 13.50
N ARG A 73 -30.06 11.22 13.24
CA ARG A 73 -29.26 10.75 12.09
C ARG A 73 -28.92 9.27 12.16
N LYS A 74 -28.52 8.76 13.34
CA LYS A 74 -28.31 7.31 13.52
C LYS A 74 -29.58 6.50 13.26
N LYS A 75 -30.75 7.06 13.59
CA LYS A 75 -32.05 6.41 13.35
C LYS A 75 -32.45 6.45 11.87
N SER A 76 -32.20 7.55 11.16
CA SER A 76 -32.43 7.64 9.71
C SER A 76 -31.47 6.73 8.92
N ALA A 77 -30.17 6.76 9.23
CA ALA A 77 -29.19 5.91 8.58
C ALA A 77 -29.52 4.41 8.72
N LYS A 78 -29.93 3.97 9.91
CA LYS A 78 -30.41 2.58 10.13
C LYS A 78 -31.68 2.25 9.34
N LYS A 79 -32.58 3.22 9.13
CA LYS A 79 -33.77 3.00 8.31
C LYS A 79 -33.39 2.84 6.84
N ASP A 80 -32.50 3.70 6.34
CA ASP A 80 -32.06 3.68 4.94
C ASP A 80 -31.26 2.39 4.63
N GLU A 81 -30.42 1.95 5.53
CA GLU A 81 -29.70 0.68 5.41
C GLU A 81 -30.64 -0.54 5.39
N LYS A 82 -31.62 -0.56 6.30
CA LYS A 82 -32.67 -1.58 6.29
C LYS A 82 -33.53 -1.54 5.03
N ALA A 83 -33.83 -0.36 4.49
CA ALA A 83 -34.56 -0.20 3.24
C ALA A 83 -33.73 -0.76 2.06
N LYS A 84 -32.44 -0.40 1.96
CA LYS A 84 -31.53 -0.93 0.94
C LYS A 84 -31.39 -2.45 1.01
N THR A 85 -31.23 -3.00 2.21
CA THR A 85 -31.11 -4.46 2.43
C THR A 85 -32.41 -5.18 2.06
N LYS A 86 -33.59 -4.59 2.34
CA LYS A 86 -34.87 -5.16 1.94
C LYS A 86 -35.07 -5.14 0.42
N ILE A 87 -34.65 -4.07 -0.25
CA ILE A 87 -34.72 -3.95 -1.70
C ILE A 87 -33.78 -4.97 -2.36
N ALA A 88 -32.55 -5.10 -1.87
CA ALA A 88 -31.58 -6.09 -2.35
C ALA A 88 -32.09 -7.53 -2.18
N LYS A 89 -32.69 -7.87 -1.01
CA LYS A 89 -33.28 -9.18 -0.77
C LYS A 89 -34.53 -9.47 -1.64
N LYS A 90 -35.33 -8.44 -1.95
CA LYS A 90 -36.48 -8.61 -2.85
C LYS A 90 -36.07 -8.81 -4.30
N LYS A 91 -35.00 -8.10 -4.77
CA LYS A 91 -34.42 -8.31 -6.11
C LYS A 91 -33.85 -9.72 -6.27
N HIS A 92 -33.15 -10.24 -5.28
CA HIS A 92 -32.65 -11.63 -5.31
C HIS A 92 -33.74 -12.70 -5.33
N LYS A 93 -34.94 -12.44 -4.77
CA LYS A 93 -36.04 -13.39 -4.74
C LYS A 93 -36.89 -13.41 -6.00
N LYS A 94 -36.87 -12.36 -6.83
CA LYS A 94 -37.78 -12.24 -7.99
C LYS A 94 -37.20 -12.76 -9.30
N GLY A 95 -35.95 -13.24 -9.36
CA GLY A 95 -35.42 -13.87 -10.58
C GLY A 95 -35.57 -13.03 -11.88
N THR A 96 -35.83 -11.76 -11.74
CA THR A 96 -35.93 -10.85 -12.89
C THR A 96 -34.51 -10.45 -13.29
N ASP A 97 -34.12 -10.87 -14.50
CA ASP A 97 -32.99 -10.33 -15.27
C ASP A 97 -33.24 -8.83 -15.60
N GLU A 98 -33.49 -8.01 -14.59
CA GLU A 98 -33.39 -6.57 -14.76
C GLU A 98 -31.92 -6.23 -14.78
N LEU A 99 -31.51 -5.51 -15.83
CA LEU A 99 -30.20 -4.96 -16.09
C LEU A 99 -29.42 -4.71 -14.79
N PRO A 100 -28.18 -5.17 -14.66
CA PRO A 100 -27.41 -4.96 -13.46
C PRO A 100 -27.42 -3.45 -13.16
N GLU A 101 -27.83 -3.09 -11.93
CA GLU A 101 -27.60 -1.72 -11.43
C GLU A 101 -26.18 -1.35 -11.87
N GLU A 102 -26.03 -0.24 -12.60
CA GLU A 102 -24.72 0.20 -13.08
C GLU A 102 -23.76 0.10 -11.90
N ARG A 103 -22.85 -0.87 -11.97
CA ARG A 103 -21.83 -1.08 -10.95
C ARG A 103 -21.09 0.24 -10.77
N ARG A 104 -20.94 0.67 -9.54
CA ARG A 104 -20.14 1.87 -9.24
C ARG A 104 -18.71 1.66 -9.73
N LYS A 105 -18.24 2.60 -10.51
CA LYS A 105 -16.83 2.65 -10.95
C LYS A 105 -15.91 2.61 -9.74
N ARG A 106 -14.85 1.85 -9.83
CA ARG A 106 -13.83 1.73 -8.79
C ARG A 106 -12.58 2.50 -9.19
N LEU A 107 -11.97 3.14 -8.21
CA LEU A 107 -10.64 3.73 -8.34
C LEU A 107 -9.69 2.88 -7.48
N TYR A 108 -8.75 2.20 -8.13
CA TYR A 108 -7.69 1.49 -7.46
C TYR A 108 -6.53 2.44 -7.22
N VAL A 109 -6.11 2.57 -5.96
CA VAL A 109 -5.04 3.48 -5.57
C VAL A 109 -3.85 2.66 -5.13
N LEU A 110 -2.74 2.78 -5.87
CA LEU A 110 -1.45 2.15 -5.58
C LEU A 110 -0.45 3.20 -5.12
N GLY A 111 0.59 2.78 -4.42
CA GLY A 111 1.66 3.65 -3.95
C GLY A 111 3.02 3.23 -4.49
N PHE A 112 3.84 4.21 -4.86
CA PHE A 112 5.23 3.98 -5.20
C PHE A 112 6.10 5.02 -4.49
N ASP A 113 6.86 4.57 -3.50
CA ASP A 113 7.87 5.36 -2.80
C ASP A 113 9.24 4.91 -3.28
N GLY A 114 9.86 5.72 -4.14
CA GLY A 114 11.03 5.37 -4.89
C GLY A 114 12.33 5.85 -4.25
N ASP A 115 13.21 4.91 -3.94
CA ASP A 115 14.61 5.13 -3.60
C ASP A 115 15.51 5.10 -4.85
N VAL A 116 16.83 5.28 -4.67
CA VAL A 116 17.82 5.25 -5.77
C VAL A 116 17.76 3.97 -6.61
N LYS A 117 17.42 2.83 -5.99
CA LYS A 117 17.34 1.51 -6.63
C LYS A 117 15.95 1.17 -7.15
N ALA A 118 14.96 2.02 -6.91
CA ALA A 118 13.55 1.74 -7.16
C ALA A 118 13.09 0.42 -6.49
N SER A 119 13.46 0.23 -5.22
CA SER A 119 13.20 -1.03 -4.48
C SER A 119 11.72 -1.38 -4.40
N ALA A 120 10.82 -0.39 -4.45
CA ALA A 120 9.37 -0.58 -4.47
C ALA A 120 8.83 -1.21 -5.78
N THR A 121 9.67 -1.41 -6.80
CA THR A 121 9.23 -1.95 -8.11
C THR A 121 8.64 -3.35 -7.99
N GLU A 122 9.18 -4.19 -7.10
CA GLU A 122 8.68 -5.54 -6.90
C GLU A 122 7.26 -5.53 -6.32
N SER A 123 7.05 -4.75 -5.26
CA SER A 123 5.73 -4.58 -4.65
C SER A 123 4.72 -4.01 -5.65
N LEU A 124 5.11 -2.98 -6.41
CA LEU A 124 4.26 -2.40 -7.45
C LEU A 124 3.87 -3.45 -8.52
N ARG A 125 4.82 -4.32 -8.90
CA ARG A 125 4.57 -5.41 -9.85
C ARG A 125 3.53 -6.39 -9.33
N GLU A 126 3.63 -6.78 -8.07
CA GLU A 126 2.68 -7.68 -7.42
C GLU A 126 1.30 -7.04 -7.29
N GLU A 127 1.23 -5.79 -6.84
CA GLU A 127 -0.01 -5.02 -6.73
C GLU A 127 -0.72 -4.89 -8.09
N ILE A 128 0.00 -4.53 -9.15
CA ILE A 128 -0.55 -4.44 -10.50
C ILE A 128 -1.05 -5.81 -10.97
N SER A 129 -0.30 -6.87 -10.70
CA SER A 129 -0.69 -8.24 -11.09
C SER A 129 -1.94 -8.72 -10.36
N ALA A 130 -2.15 -8.29 -9.12
CA ALA A 130 -3.34 -8.59 -8.34
C ALA A 130 -4.55 -7.75 -8.77
N VAL A 131 -4.33 -6.48 -9.14
CA VAL A 131 -5.40 -5.54 -9.50
C VAL A 131 -5.93 -5.78 -10.89
N LEU A 132 -5.07 -6.01 -11.89
CA LEU A 132 -5.47 -6.13 -13.30
C LEU A 132 -6.61 -7.13 -13.56
N PRO A 133 -6.63 -8.34 -12.96
CA PRO A 133 -7.73 -9.29 -13.14
C PRO A 133 -9.07 -8.85 -12.52
N GLN A 134 -9.05 -7.86 -11.61
CA GLN A 134 -10.23 -7.38 -10.89
C GLN A 134 -10.87 -6.15 -11.55
N ILE A 135 -10.18 -5.56 -12.53
CA ILE A 135 -10.64 -4.35 -13.22
C ILE A 135 -11.77 -4.70 -14.19
N GLU A 136 -12.80 -3.90 -14.12
CA GLU A 136 -13.94 -3.97 -15.04
C GLU A 136 -14.09 -2.65 -15.82
N LYS A 137 -14.95 -2.66 -16.83
CA LYS A 137 -15.18 -1.49 -17.68
C LYS A 137 -15.62 -0.26 -16.87
N GLY A 138 -14.86 0.81 -16.99
CA GLY A 138 -15.10 2.09 -16.32
C GLY A 138 -14.31 2.28 -15.01
N ASP A 139 -13.57 1.26 -14.56
CA ASP A 139 -12.64 1.40 -13.45
C ASP A 139 -11.38 2.17 -13.90
N GLU A 140 -10.70 2.78 -12.95
CA GLU A 140 -9.48 3.56 -13.15
C GLU A 140 -8.41 3.15 -12.14
N VAL A 141 -7.14 3.33 -12.52
CA VAL A 141 -6.00 3.14 -11.61
C VAL A 141 -5.33 4.48 -11.37
N LEU A 142 -5.11 4.81 -10.11
CA LEU A 142 -4.31 5.95 -9.69
C LEU A 142 -3.07 5.43 -8.97
N VAL A 143 -1.88 5.87 -9.41
CA VAL A 143 -0.64 5.56 -8.71
C VAL A 143 -0.08 6.84 -8.10
N LYS A 144 0.06 6.83 -6.79
CA LYS A 144 0.74 7.89 -6.06
C LYS A 144 2.24 7.65 -6.15
N VAL A 145 2.95 8.54 -6.81
CA VAL A 145 4.40 8.46 -6.98
C VAL A 145 5.08 9.53 -6.12
N GLU A 146 6.01 9.09 -5.29
CA GLU A 146 6.92 9.95 -4.56
C GLU A 146 8.34 9.44 -4.81
N SER A 147 9.15 10.15 -5.63
CA SER A 147 10.50 9.71 -5.97
C SER A 147 11.37 10.84 -6.48
N PRO A 148 12.59 10.99 -5.94
CA PRO A 148 13.60 11.89 -6.49
C PRO A 148 14.29 11.33 -7.76
N GLY A 149 13.99 10.06 -8.14
CA GLY A 149 14.66 9.34 -9.21
C GLY A 149 15.82 8.49 -8.72
N GLY A 150 16.54 7.89 -9.67
CA GLY A 150 17.65 6.97 -9.37
C GLY A 150 18.15 6.23 -10.61
N MET A 151 18.49 4.95 -10.45
CA MET A 151 19.08 4.12 -11.51
C MET A 151 18.11 3.95 -12.68
N VAL A 152 18.53 4.38 -13.87
CA VAL A 152 17.68 4.44 -15.08
C VAL A 152 17.04 3.07 -15.40
N HIS A 153 17.80 1.98 -15.34
CA HIS A 153 17.28 0.65 -15.64
C HIS A 153 16.24 0.17 -14.64
N SER A 154 16.38 0.52 -13.35
CA SER A 154 15.41 0.16 -12.31
C SER A 154 14.11 0.93 -12.48
N TYR A 155 14.20 2.22 -12.75
CA TYR A 155 13.02 3.05 -13.04
C TYR A 155 12.38 2.73 -14.39
N GLY A 156 13.19 2.30 -15.38
CA GLY A 156 12.67 1.74 -16.63
C GLY A 156 11.81 0.50 -16.40
N LEU A 157 12.25 -0.39 -15.49
CA LEU A 157 11.45 -1.56 -15.10
C LEU A 157 10.16 -1.14 -14.37
N ALA A 158 10.23 -0.17 -13.44
CA ALA A 158 9.04 0.36 -12.76
C ALA A 158 8.05 0.98 -13.78
N SER A 159 8.54 1.78 -14.72
CA SER A 159 7.73 2.36 -15.79
C SER A 159 7.07 1.30 -16.67
N SER A 160 7.78 0.20 -16.94
CA SER A 160 7.22 -0.91 -17.72
C SER A 160 6.09 -1.64 -16.98
N GLN A 161 6.11 -1.67 -15.64
CA GLN A 161 4.97 -2.18 -14.87
C GLN A 161 3.73 -1.29 -15.04
N LEU A 162 3.90 0.02 -15.00
CA LEU A 162 2.80 0.96 -15.26
C LEU A 162 2.24 0.82 -16.68
N GLN A 163 3.11 0.58 -17.66
CA GLN A 163 2.69 0.34 -19.04
C GLN A 163 1.76 -0.88 -19.19
N ARG A 164 1.86 -1.89 -18.31
CA ARG A 164 0.94 -3.03 -18.30
C ARG A 164 -0.51 -2.60 -18.05
N ILE A 165 -0.74 -1.60 -17.20
CA ILE A 165 -2.08 -1.05 -16.92
C ILE A 165 -2.65 -0.43 -18.21
N LYS A 166 -1.86 0.37 -18.91
CA LYS A 166 -2.26 1.00 -20.17
C LYS A 166 -2.51 -0.03 -21.28
N ASN A 167 -1.66 -1.04 -21.38
CA ASN A 167 -1.81 -2.13 -22.36
C ASN A 167 -3.10 -2.94 -22.13
N ALA A 168 -3.59 -2.97 -20.88
CA ALA A 168 -4.89 -3.55 -20.54
C ALA A 168 -6.09 -2.61 -20.86
N GLY A 169 -5.84 -1.43 -21.42
CA GLY A 169 -6.87 -0.45 -21.76
C GLY A 169 -7.49 0.26 -20.55
N VAL A 170 -6.80 0.29 -19.43
CA VAL A 170 -7.25 0.89 -18.18
C VAL A 170 -6.70 2.31 -18.07
N PRO A 171 -7.54 3.34 -17.81
CA PRO A 171 -7.07 4.69 -17.58
C PRO A 171 -6.12 4.75 -16.38
N LEU A 172 -4.93 5.31 -16.61
CA LEU A 172 -3.89 5.48 -15.60
C LEU A 172 -3.71 6.94 -15.24
N VAL A 173 -3.83 7.25 -13.97
CA VAL A 173 -3.55 8.57 -13.41
C VAL A 173 -2.35 8.47 -12.46
N ILE A 174 -1.37 9.36 -12.61
CA ILE A 174 -0.30 9.51 -11.63
C ILE A 174 -0.57 10.74 -10.77
N ALA A 175 -0.52 10.56 -9.46
CA ALA A 175 -0.63 11.63 -8.48
C ALA A 175 0.74 11.89 -7.83
N VAL A 176 1.16 13.14 -7.80
CA VAL A 176 2.44 13.57 -7.21
C VAL A 176 2.17 14.61 -6.13
N ASP A 177 2.40 14.23 -4.88
CA ASP A 177 2.21 15.14 -3.74
C ASP A 177 3.44 16.02 -3.49
N LYS A 178 4.66 15.45 -3.61
CA LYS A 178 5.90 16.13 -3.27
C LYS A 178 6.89 16.19 -4.42
N VAL A 179 7.27 15.03 -4.95
CA VAL A 179 8.32 14.93 -5.96
C VAL A 179 8.12 13.73 -6.89
N ALA A 180 8.28 13.96 -8.19
CA ALA A 180 8.50 12.95 -9.20
C ALA A 180 9.57 13.49 -10.17
N ALA A 181 10.83 13.22 -9.86
CA ALA A 181 11.97 13.72 -10.62
C ALA A 181 12.77 12.60 -11.26
N SER A 182 13.44 12.90 -12.39
CA SER A 182 14.29 11.95 -13.12
C SER A 182 13.54 10.63 -13.41
N GLY A 183 13.98 9.49 -12.85
CA GLY A 183 13.29 8.21 -12.97
C GLY A 183 11.84 8.24 -12.49
N GLY A 184 11.53 8.99 -11.42
CA GLY A 184 10.15 9.18 -10.96
C GLY A 184 9.30 9.94 -11.98
N TYR A 185 9.86 10.91 -12.68
CA TYR A 185 9.17 11.60 -13.76
C TYR A 185 9.00 10.71 -15.00
N MET A 186 9.99 9.86 -15.30
CA MET A 186 9.85 8.84 -16.35
C MET A 186 8.65 7.93 -16.09
N MET A 187 8.44 7.50 -14.84
CA MET A 187 7.23 6.77 -14.44
C MET A 187 5.96 7.60 -14.65
N ALA A 188 5.98 8.88 -14.24
CA ALA A 188 4.84 9.76 -14.38
C ALA A 188 4.42 9.97 -15.85
N CYS A 189 5.38 10.03 -16.77
CA CYS A 189 5.13 10.20 -18.21
C CYS A 189 4.40 9.01 -18.86
N VAL A 190 4.34 7.84 -18.22
CA VAL A 190 3.55 6.70 -18.73
C VAL A 190 2.05 6.95 -18.62
N ALA A 191 1.60 7.78 -17.68
CA ALA A 191 0.19 8.01 -17.39
C ALA A 191 -0.57 8.71 -18.52
N ASP A 192 -1.90 8.51 -18.53
CA ASP A 192 -2.81 9.30 -19.37
C ASP A 192 -2.99 10.71 -18.82
N ARG A 193 -2.86 10.86 -17.50
CA ARG A 193 -2.98 12.14 -16.79
C ARG A 193 -2.10 12.17 -15.55
N ILE A 194 -1.42 13.30 -15.36
CA ILE A 194 -0.66 13.60 -14.14
C ILE A 194 -1.43 14.64 -13.33
N ILE A 195 -1.59 14.39 -12.05
CA ILE A 195 -2.14 15.32 -11.06
C ILE A 195 -1.00 15.64 -10.09
N ALA A 196 -0.67 16.91 -9.94
CA ALA A 196 0.41 17.34 -9.06
C ALA A 196 -0.12 18.35 -8.04
N ALA A 197 0.39 18.26 -6.81
CA ALA A 197 0.17 19.30 -5.81
C ALA A 197 0.81 20.63 -6.28
N PRO A 198 0.31 21.80 -5.85
CA PRO A 198 0.79 23.10 -6.34
C PRO A 198 2.29 23.34 -6.20
N PHE A 199 2.93 22.73 -5.20
CA PHE A 199 4.38 22.84 -4.93
C PHE A 199 5.15 21.55 -5.18
N ALA A 200 4.53 20.57 -5.86
CA ALA A 200 5.22 19.35 -6.21
C ALA A 200 6.33 19.64 -7.25
N VAL A 201 7.46 18.98 -7.06
CA VAL A 201 8.60 19.04 -7.98
C VAL A 201 8.46 17.94 -9.02
N LEU A 202 8.37 18.34 -10.30
CA LEU A 202 8.31 17.40 -11.43
C LEU A 202 9.40 17.73 -12.44
N GLY A 203 9.92 16.68 -13.12
CA GLY A 203 10.91 16.86 -14.19
C GLY A 203 12.30 16.40 -13.79
N SER A 204 13.29 17.31 -13.86
CA SER A 204 14.72 16.97 -13.68
C SER A 204 15.16 15.86 -14.66
N ILE A 205 14.93 16.12 -15.96
CA ILE A 205 15.33 15.23 -17.05
C ILE A 205 16.73 15.69 -17.46
N GLY A 206 17.73 15.34 -16.67
CA GLY A 206 19.13 15.50 -17.02
C GLY A 206 19.65 14.22 -17.65
N VAL A 207 20.09 14.29 -18.87
CA VAL A 207 20.85 13.24 -19.54
C VAL A 207 22.30 13.73 -19.58
#